data_bc86842327502d75661d79444ab55852
#
_entry.id   bc86842327502d75661d79444ab55852
#
_cell.length_a   1.000
_cell.length_b   1.000
_cell.length_c   1.000
_cell.angle_alpha   90.00
_cell.angle_beta   90.00
_cell.angle_gamma   90.00
#
_symmetry.space_group_name_H-M   'P 1'
#
loop_
_entity.id
_entity.type
_entity.pdbx_description
1 polymer ?
#
loop_
_entity_poly.entity_id
_entity_poly.type
_entity_poly.pdbx_seq_one_letter_code
_entity_poly.pdbx_strand_id
1 'polypeptide(L)'
;MVLPATSLGKEIKWVLERPVIPVLVKKPASPVLKVTLIRADNQPYAIQQIDLDLLGSTDVADVVSVAIYGTQENGLIDTSRLLYKSLPAARKISFTDKVQVNQDSLSFWVAVTLKDTVSLDHRIQLNCNRIKTN
;
A
#
# COMPACT_ATOMS: atom_id res chain seq x y z
N MET A 1 -11.90 -6.41 5.08
CA MET A 1 -11.72 -7.69 4.38
C MET A 1 -10.43 -8.35 4.86
N VAL A 2 -10.49 -9.61 5.22
CA VAL A 2 -9.31 -10.40 5.61
C VAL A 2 -9.02 -11.41 4.51
N LEU A 3 -7.80 -11.40 3.98
CA LEU A 3 -7.37 -12.28 2.90
C LEU A 3 -6.14 -13.08 3.34
N PRO A 4 -6.01 -14.36 2.94
CA PRO A 4 -4.77 -15.08 3.17
C PRO A 4 -3.66 -14.53 2.27
N ALA A 5 -2.48 -14.34 2.82
CA ALA A 5 -1.30 -13.97 2.03
C ALA A 5 -0.68 -15.23 1.42
N THR A 6 -0.12 -15.10 0.21
CA THR A 6 0.63 -16.18 -0.42
C THR A 6 1.97 -16.32 0.27
N SER A 7 2.26 -17.49 0.86
CA SER A 7 3.48 -17.73 1.61
C SER A 7 3.89 -19.18 1.49
N LEU A 8 5.20 -19.43 1.43
CA LEU A 8 5.78 -20.77 1.44
C LEU A 8 5.90 -21.26 2.89
N GLY A 9 4.90 -22.01 3.36
CA GLY A 9 4.92 -22.68 4.66
C GLY A 9 4.59 -21.81 5.86
N LYS A 10 4.13 -20.57 5.66
CA LYS A 10 3.74 -19.68 6.75
C LYS A 10 2.34 -19.15 6.51
N GLU A 11 1.53 -19.16 7.56
CA GLU A 11 0.20 -18.53 7.50
C GLU A 11 0.33 -17.07 7.89
N ILE A 12 0.06 -16.19 6.95
CA ILE A 12 0.02 -14.76 7.14
C ILE A 12 -1.29 -14.26 6.59
N LYS A 13 -2.01 -13.51 7.42
CA LYS A 13 -3.27 -12.87 7.03
C LYS A 13 -3.03 -11.40 6.81
N TRP A 14 -3.77 -10.79 5.91
CA TRP A 14 -3.72 -9.36 5.69
C TRP A 14 -5.10 -8.75 5.70
N VAL A 15 -5.18 -7.58 6.31
CA VAL A 15 -6.40 -6.79 6.45
C VAL A 15 -6.22 -5.50 5.67
N LEU A 16 -7.18 -5.19 4.81
CA LEU A 16 -7.19 -3.97 4.02
C LEU A 16 -8.20 -3.00 4.61
N GLU A 17 -7.77 -1.77 4.84
CA GLU A 17 -8.63 -0.68 5.32
C GLU A 17 -8.52 0.50 4.35
N ARG A 18 -9.68 0.98 3.88
CA ARG A 18 -9.75 2.16 3.02
C ARG A 18 -10.30 3.32 3.85
N PRO A 19 -9.46 4.29 4.19
CA PRO A 19 -9.95 5.44 4.95
C PRO A 19 -10.88 6.30 4.10
N VAL A 20 -11.89 6.88 4.74
CA VAL A 20 -12.77 7.87 4.11
C VAL A 20 -12.10 9.24 4.27
N ILE A 21 -11.00 9.44 3.53
CA ILE A 21 -10.22 10.66 3.57
C ILE A 21 -10.12 11.17 2.13
N PRO A 22 -10.39 12.46 1.87
CA PRO A 22 -10.26 12.97 0.51
C PRO A 22 -8.81 12.94 0.05
N VAL A 23 -8.61 12.56 -1.21
CA VAL A 23 -7.31 12.65 -1.86
C VAL A 23 -7.19 14.07 -2.41
N LEU A 24 -6.16 14.77 -1.99
CA LEU A 24 -6.02 16.19 -2.28
C LEU A 24 -4.97 16.43 -3.35
N VAL A 25 -5.28 17.33 -4.29
CA VAL A 25 -4.29 17.85 -5.24
C VAL A 25 -3.29 18.73 -4.48
N LYS A 26 -2.08 18.83 -4.99
CA LYS A 26 -0.98 19.62 -4.40
C LYS A 26 -0.57 19.17 -2.99
N LYS A 27 -1.09 18.04 -2.53
CA LYS A 27 -0.66 17.45 -1.28
C LYS A 27 0.13 16.17 -1.59
N PRO A 28 1.41 16.09 -1.20
CA PRO A 28 2.16 14.85 -1.36
C PRO A 28 1.62 13.79 -0.41
N ALA A 29 1.63 12.54 -0.87
CA ALA A 29 1.36 11.36 -0.04
C ALA A 29 -0.01 11.39 0.66
N SER A 30 -1.09 11.47 -0.12
CA SER A 30 -2.44 11.26 0.42
C SER A 30 -2.67 9.77 0.65
N PRO A 31 -2.94 9.32 1.90
CA PRO A 31 -3.14 7.91 2.20
C PRO A 31 -4.47 7.40 1.61
N VAL A 32 -4.43 6.27 0.92
CA VAL A 32 -5.62 5.69 0.29
C VAL A 32 -5.91 4.26 0.73
N LEU A 33 -4.92 3.58 1.30
CA LEU A 33 -5.08 2.19 1.70
C LEU A 33 -4.13 1.88 2.85
N LYS A 34 -4.66 1.25 3.91
CA LYS A 34 -3.86 0.69 4.99
C LYS A 34 -3.86 -0.82 4.88
N VAL A 35 -2.69 -1.42 4.91
CA VAL A 35 -2.53 -2.86 4.88
C VAL A 35 -1.91 -3.30 6.21
N THR A 36 -2.54 -4.27 6.86
CA THR A 36 -2.01 -4.87 8.07
C THR A 36 -1.76 -6.35 7.82
N LEU A 37 -0.54 -6.78 8.06
CA LEU A 37 -0.14 -8.18 7.98
C LEU A 37 -0.08 -8.75 9.38
N ILE A 38 -0.68 -9.92 9.58
CA ILE A 38 -0.73 -10.61 10.87
C ILE A 38 -0.18 -12.03 10.65
N ARG A 39 0.88 -12.37 11.35
CA ARG A 39 1.42 -13.72 11.27
C ARG A 39 0.69 -14.64 12.26
N ALA A 40 0.51 -15.89 11.86
CA ALA A 40 -0.16 -16.89 12.71
C ALA A 40 0.81 -17.64 13.61
N ASP A 41 2.11 -17.59 13.33
CA ASP A 41 3.15 -18.22 14.13
C ASP A 41 4.15 -17.17 14.60
N ASN A 42 5.10 -17.57 15.45
CA ASN A 42 6.10 -16.66 16.01
C ASN A 42 7.37 -16.57 15.15
N GLN A 43 7.31 -17.05 13.92
CA GLN A 43 8.47 -17.06 13.04
C GLN A 43 8.58 -15.73 12.28
N PRO A 44 9.78 -15.14 12.20
CA PRO A 44 9.98 -13.97 11.38
C PRO A 44 9.77 -14.31 9.90
N TYR A 45 9.34 -13.33 9.14
CA TYR A 45 9.13 -13.48 7.70
C TYR A 45 9.63 -12.25 6.97
N ALA A 46 9.79 -12.36 5.66
CA ALA A 46 10.15 -11.23 4.81
C ALA A 46 9.06 -11.01 3.77
N ILE A 47 8.71 -9.76 3.55
CA ILE A 47 7.88 -9.37 2.41
C ILE A 47 8.81 -9.35 1.20
N GLN A 48 8.50 -10.14 0.17
CA GLN A 48 9.30 -10.21 -1.05
C GLN A 48 8.74 -9.37 -2.18
N GLN A 49 7.42 -9.23 -2.22
CA GLN A 49 6.76 -8.53 -3.32
C GLN A 49 5.40 -8.02 -2.87
N ILE A 50 5.06 -6.82 -3.29
CA ILE A 50 3.75 -6.22 -3.10
C ILE A 50 3.24 -5.78 -4.47
N ASP A 51 2.10 -6.32 -4.88
CA ASP A 51 1.48 -5.99 -6.16
C ASP A 51 0.26 -5.12 -5.93
N LEU A 52 0.28 -3.95 -6.53
CA LEU A 52 -0.79 -2.96 -6.49
C LEU A 52 -1.30 -2.68 -7.89
N ASP A 53 -2.54 -2.21 -8.01
CA ASP A 53 -3.05 -1.67 -9.25
C ASP A 53 -3.93 -0.45 -9.02
N LEU A 54 -4.18 0.28 -10.10
CA LEU A 54 -5.04 1.45 -10.13
C LEU A 54 -6.32 1.19 -10.94
N LEU A 55 -6.71 -0.07 -11.10
CA LEU A 55 -7.93 -0.44 -11.81
C LEU A 55 -9.15 0.15 -11.09
N GLY A 56 -10.06 0.71 -11.85
CA GLY A 56 -11.21 1.44 -11.32
C GLY A 56 -10.99 2.95 -11.21
N SER A 57 -9.76 3.42 -11.40
CA SER A 57 -9.47 4.84 -11.51
C SER A 57 -9.95 5.39 -12.84
N THR A 58 -10.43 6.64 -12.84
CA THR A 58 -10.90 7.30 -14.06
C THR A 58 -9.78 7.51 -15.06
N ASP A 59 -8.62 8.02 -14.58
CA ASP A 59 -7.45 8.24 -15.40
C ASP A 59 -6.19 8.00 -14.56
N VAL A 60 -5.43 6.98 -14.93
CA VAL A 60 -4.19 6.62 -14.22
C VAL A 60 -3.15 7.73 -14.28
N ALA A 61 -3.18 8.54 -15.35
CA ALA A 61 -2.26 9.66 -15.49
C ALA A 61 -2.46 10.77 -14.45
N ASP A 62 -3.57 10.75 -13.72
CA ASP A 62 -3.78 11.67 -12.58
C ASP A 62 -2.82 11.40 -11.42
N VAL A 63 -2.27 10.19 -11.35
CA VAL A 63 -1.39 9.79 -10.25
C VAL A 63 0.07 9.98 -10.67
N VAL A 64 0.76 10.88 -9.98
CA VAL A 64 2.18 11.15 -10.23
C VAL A 64 3.04 10.06 -9.59
N SER A 65 2.70 9.66 -8.37
CA SER A 65 3.46 8.61 -7.69
C SER A 65 2.57 7.82 -6.74
N VAL A 66 3.00 6.58 -6.50
CA VAL A 66 2.46 5.72 -5.45
C VAL A 66 3.62 5.37 -4.53
N ALA A 67 3.41 5.48 -3.23
CA ALA A 67 4.44 5.20 -2.25
C ALA A 67 3.86 4.39 -1.10
N ILE A 68 4.73 3.63 -0.44
CA ILE A 68 4.39 2.86 0.76
C ILE A 68 5.16 3.45 1.93
N TYR A 69 4.44 3.81 2.98
CA TYR A 69 4.99 4.40 4.20
C TYR A 69 4.70 3.51 5.40
N GLY A 70 5.58 3.59 6.39
CA GLY A 70 5.34 2.97 7.69
C GLY A 70 4.18 3.61 8.43
N THR A 71 3.91 3.07 9.62
CA THR A 71 2.79 3.48 10.46
C THR A 71 3.30 3.97 11.80
N GLN A 72 2.74 5.07 12.30
CA GLN A 72 3.00 5.58 13.65
C GLN A 72 2.33 4.67 14.68
N GLU A 73 2.73 4.80 15.94
CA GLU A 73 2.16 4.01 17.05
C GLU A 73 0.64 4.19 17.17
N ASN A 74 0.13 5.37 16.80
CA ASN A 74 -1.31 5.66 16.82
C ASN A 74 -2.08 5.13 15.59
N GLY A 75 -1.40 4.41 14.71
CA GLY A 75 -2.01 3.84 13.51
C GLY A 75 -2.08 4.76 12.30
N LEU A 76 -1.65 5.99 12.41
CA LEU A 76 -1.63 6.95 11.30
C LEU A 76 -0.39 6.76 10.42
N ILE A 77 -0.47 7.28 9.20
CA ILE A 77 0.66 7.24 8.26
C ILE A 77 1.87 7.98 8.83
N ASP A 78 3.05 7.39 8.68
CA ASP A 78 4.31 8.02 9.05
C ASP A 78 5.07 8.41 7.77
N THR A 79 4.93 9.65 7.36
CA THR A 79 5.54 10.14 6.12
C THR A 79 7.06 10.28 6.20
N SER A 80 7.65 10.15 7.39
CA SER A 80 9.11 10.10 7.56
C SER A 80 9.69 8.71 7.30
N ARG A 81 8.85 7.67 7.17
CA ARG A 81 9.27 6.28 6.98
C ARG A 81 8.84 5.76 5.62
N LEU A 82 9.48 6.28 4.58
CA LEU A 82 9.24 5.80 3.22
C LEU A 82 9.87 4.42 3.03
N LEU A 83 9.05 3.44 2.67
CA LEU A 83 9.50 2.07 2.40
C LEU A 83 9.72 1.84 0.91
N TYR A 84 8.77 2.27 0.08
CA TYR A 84 8.83 2.11 -1.37
C TYR A 84 8.24 3.35 -2.03
N LYS A 85 8.74 3.66 -3.22
CA LYS A 85 8.17 4.71 -4.06
C LYS A 85 8.27 4.32 -5.53
N SER A 86 7.20 4.56 -6.27
CA SER A 86 7.15 4.36 -7.71
C SER A 86 6.57 5.59 -8.39
N LEU A 87 7.15 5.96 -9.52
CA LEU A 87 6.57 6.94 -10.43
C LEU A 87 5.76 6.15 -11.46
N PRO A 88 4.46 5.97 -11.27
CA PRO A 88 3.71 5.07 -12.11
C PRO A 88 3.46 5.67 -13.48
N ALA A 89 3.78 4.90 -14.48
CA ALA A 89 3.30 5.11 -15.83
C ALA A 89 2.32 4.01 -16.23
N ALA A 90 1.97 3.12 -15.29
CA ALA A 90 1.20 1.91 -15.59
C ALA A 90 0.12 1.69 -14.55
N ARG A 91 -0.89 0.90 -14.95
CA ARG A 91 -2.00 0.53 -14.05
C ARG A 91 -1.59 -0.46 -12.97
N LYS A 92 -0.50 -1.19 -13.20
CA LYS A 92 0.01 -2.19 -12.25
C LYS A 92 1.38 -1.78 -11.76
N ILE A 93 1.60 -1.93 -10.46
CA ILE A 93 2.83 -1.56 -9.78
C ILE A 93 3.27 -2.74 -8.94
N SER A 94 4.53 -3.15 -9.07
CA SER A 94 5.11 -4.20 -8.24
C SER A 94 6.32 -3.65 -7.50
N PHE A 95 6.33 -3.84 -6.18
CA PHE A 95 7.49 -3.55 -5.35
C PHE A 95 8.15 -4.88 -4.97
N THR A 96 9.43 -5.03 -5.25
CA THR A 96 10.14 -6.30 -5.08
C THR A 96 11.29 -6.25 -4.08
N ASP A 97 11.46 -5.14 -3.40
CA ASP A 97 12.48 -5.02 -2.35
C ASP A 97 12.04 -5.78 -1.09
N LYS A 98 12.97 -6.53 -0.51
CA LYS A 98 12.66 -7.30 0.70
C LYS A 98 12.55 -6.40 1.92
N VAL A 99 11.51 -6.66 2.73
CA VAL A 99 11.34 -6.06 4.06
C VAL A 99 11.23 -7.16 5.08
N GLN A 100 12.17 -7.19 6.03
CA GLN A 100 12.16 -8.17 7.11
C GLN A 100 11.15 -7.77 8.17
N VAL A 101 10.31 -8.72 8.60
CA VAL A 101 9.28 -8.50 9.61
C VAL A 101 9.49 -9.43 10.80
N ASN A 102 9.71 -8.84 11.96
CA ASN A 102 9.93 -9.58 13.20
C ASN A 102 8.78 -9.44 14.20
N GLN A 103 7.83 -8.57 13.92
CA GLN A 103 6.67 -8.33 14.77
C GLN A 103 5.52 -9.28 14.44
N ASP A 104 4.59 -9.45 15.39
CA ASP A 104 3.38 -10.24 15.18
C ASP A 104 2.46 -9.63 14.14
N SER A 105 2.46 -8.31 14.04
CA SER A 105 1.74 -7.60 13.01
C SER A 105 2.56 -6.44 12.48
N LEU A 106 2.36 -6.14 11.21
CA LEU A 106 2.97 -4.99 10.56
C LEU A 106 1.89 -4.27 9.78
N SER A 107 1.78 -2.97 10.00
CA SER A 107 0.90 -2.12 9.21
C SER A 107 1.71 -1.16 8.36
N PHE A 108 1.26 -0.94 7.14
CA PHE A 108 1.83 0.09 6.28
C PHE A 108 0.71 0.79 5.49
N TRP A 109 1.01 1.99 5.04
CA TRP A 109 0.07 2.81 4.28
C TRP A 109 0.52 2.94 2.84
N VAL A 110 -0.43 2.82 1.93
CA VAL A 110 -0.21 3.16 0.53
C VAL A 110 -0.78 4.54 0.30
N ALA A 111 0.03 5.42 -0.25
CA ALA A 111 -0.33 6.81 -0.48
C ALA A 111 -0.09 7.17 -1.94
N VAL A 112 -0.92 8.07 -2.45
CA VAL A 112 -0.79 8.58 -3.81
C VAL A 112 -0.50 10.08 -3.80
N THR A 113 0.23 10.54 -4.80
CA THR A 113 0.41 11.95 -5.08
C THR A 113 -0.25 12.24 -6.43
N LEU A 114 -1.15 13.20 -6.45
CA LEU A 114 -1.86 13.58 -7.67
C LEU A 114 -1.16 14.74 -8.38
N LYS A 115 -1.33 14.80 -9.70
CA LYS A 115 -0.93 15.99 -10.44
C LYS A 115 -1.82 17.19 -10.08
N ASP A 116 -1.35 18.40 -10.31
CA ASP A 116 -2.02 19.62 -9.88
C ASP A 116 -3.34 19.90 -10.62
N THR A 117 -3.58 19.25 -11.74
CA THR A 117 -4.69 19.58 -12.67
C THR A 117 -5.71 18.45 -12.78
N VAL A 118 -5.89 17.67 -11.71
CA VAL A 118 -6.89 16.59 -11.71
C VAL A 118 -8.30 17.16 -11.69
N SER A 119 -9.17 16.61 -12.53
CA SER A 119 -10.60 16.94 -12.51
C SER A 119 -11.26 16.39 -11.23
N LEU A 120 -12.14 17.18 -10.63
CA LEU A 120 -12.88 16.77 -9.44
C LEU A 120 -13.85 15.61 -9.70
N ASP A 121 -14.21 15.37 -10.97
CA ASP A 121 -15.06 14.25 -11.36
C ASP A 121 -14.29 12.93 -11.47
N HIS A 122 -12.96 12.97 -11.42
CA HIS A 122 -12.15 11.78 -11.53
C HIS A 122 -12.09 11.04 -10.19
N ARG A 123 -12.05 9.73 -10.29
CA ARG A 123 -11.94 8.83 -9.14
C ARG A 123 -10.58 8.14 -9.16
N ILE A 124 -9.99 8.00 -7.98
CA ILE A 124 -8.77 7.22 -7.78
C ILE A 124 -9.13 5.98 -6.97
N GLN A 125 -8.77 4.84 -7.50
CA GLN A 125 -8.94 3.55 -6.80
C GLN A 125 -7.62 2.79 -6.85
N LEU A 126 -7.14 2.42 -5.67
CA LEU A 126 -5.92 1.64 -5.53
C LEU A 126 -6.25 0.32 -4.86
N ASN A 127 -5.75 -0.76 -5.42
CA ASN A 127 -5.98 -2.11 -4.93
C ASN A 127 -4.66 -2.79 -4.62
N CYS A 128 -4.65 -3.58 -3.56
CA CYS A 128 -3.55 -4.47 -3.25
C CYS A 128 -3.99 -5.89 -3.63
N ASN A 129 -3.34 -6.47 -4.64
CA ASN A 129 -3.77 -7.74 -5.21
C ASN A 129 -3.03 -8.93 -4.62
N ARG A 130 -1.77 -8.70 -4.21
CA ARG A 130 -0.92 -9.79 -3.79
C ARG A 130 0.21 -9.25 -2.92
N ILE A 131 0.49 -9.98 -1.85
CA ILE A 131 1.69 -9.80 -1.06
C ILE A 131 2.38 -11.15 -0.97
N LYS A 132 3.60 -11.22 -1.50
CA LYS A 132 4.40 -12.43 -1.48
C LYS A 132 5.37 -12.37 -0.31
N THR A 133 5.36 -13.42 0.51
CA THR A 133 6.25 -13.56 1.66
C THR A 133 7.03 -14.86 1.57
N ASN A 134 8.09 -14.97 2.33
CA ASN A 134 8.83 -16.23 2.45
C ASN A 134 8.58 -16.90 3.80
#